data_2b8a096a424da909dcae214cfd1ccf54
#
_entry.id   2b8a096a424da909dcae214cfd1ccf54
#
_cell.length_a   1.000
_cell.length_b   1.000
_cell.length_c   1.000
_cell.angle_alpha   90.00
_cell.angle_beta   90.00
_cell.angle_gamma   90.00
#
_symmetry.space_group_name_H-M   'P 1'
#
loop_
_entity.id
_entity.type
_entity.pdbx_description
1 polymer ?
#
loop_
_entity_poly.entity_id
_entity_poly.type
_entity_poly.pdbx_seq_one_letter_code
_entity_poly.pdbx_strand_id
1 'polypeptide(L)'
;MIIRRFTENDAEKVSALIIRTEKTTNSKDYSEEWINAFEKRAQPSDMIERATWTHFYVVEDNDTIIGCGAIGPYWGSETESSLFNIFVSPEYQGKGIGRKIIETLEQDEYFLRAKRIEIPASITAVNFYRKLGYDFKNGVDRPDEEQMYRLEKFRYTDNP
;
A
#
# COMPACT_ATOMS: atom_id res chain seq x y z
N MET A 1 6.68 -12.32 14.75
CA MET A 1 6.39 -11.41 13.64
C MET A 1 6.44 -9.98 14.13
N ILE A 2 7.17 -9.14 13.43
CA ILE A 2 7.41 -7.75 13.82
C ILE A 2 7.05 -6.83 12.67
N ILE A 3 6.39 -5.71 12.96
CA ILE A 3 6.19 -4.63 11.99
C ILE A 3 7.08 -3.47 12.44
N ARG A 4 7.94 -3.02 11.55
CA ARG A 4 8.92 -1.96 11.84
C ARG A 4 9.13 -1.06 10.63
N ARG A 5 9.85 0.05 10.84
CA ARG A 5 10.15 0.97 9.75
C ARG A 5 11.17 0.34 8.78
N PHE A 6 10.97 0.64 7.52
CA PHE A 6 11.88 0.28 6.44
C PHE A 6 13.24 0.97 6.62
N THR A 7 14.30 0.27 6.28
CA THR A 7 15.64 0.85 6.16
C THR A 7 16.20 0.53 4.76
N GLU A 8 17.23 1.24 4.34
CA GLU A 8 17.81 1.01 3.00
C GLU A 8 18.26 -0.43 2.79
N ASN A 9 18.66 -1.11 3.87
CA ASN A 9 19.05 -2.51 3.79
C ASN A 9 17.90 -3.44 3.40
N ASP A 10 16.67 -2.98 3.52
CA ASP A 10 15.50 -3.76 3.17
C ASP A 10 15.12 -3.64 1.69
N ALA A 11 15.74 -2.70 0.97
CA ALA A 11 15.26 -2.30 -0.36
C ALA A 11 15.17 -3.45 -1.35
N GLU A 12 16.20 -4.29 -1.42
CA GLU A 12 16.21 -5.42 -2.36
C GLU A 12 15.13 -6.44 -2.01
N LYS A 13 14.98 -6.73 -0.72
CA LYS A 13 13.98 -7.72 -0.27
C LYS A 13 12.56 -7.22 -0.47
N VAL A 14 12.33 -5.94 -0.21
CA VAL A 14 11.00 -5.33 -0.41
C VAL A 14 10.66 -5.29 -1.89
N SER A 15 11.60 -4.86 -2.73
CA SER A 15 11.41 -4.85 -4.18
C SER A 15 11.06 -6.25 -4.69
N ALA A 16 11.83 -7.26 -4.28
CA ALA A 16 11.59 -8.65 -4.70
C ALA A 16 10.21 -9.15 -4.23
N LEU A 17 9.83 -8.82 -3.01
CA LEU A 17 8.52 -9.19 -2.47
C LEU A 17 7.40 -8.58 -3.31
N ILE A 18 7.48 -7.28 -3.60
CA ILE A 18 6.45 -6.56 -4.35
C ILE A 18 6.32 -7.13 -5.75
N ILE A 19 7.43 -7.31 -6.45
CA ILE A 19 7.41 -7.81 -7.83
C ILE A 19 6.85 -9.23 -7.88
N ARG A 20 7.31 -10.11 -6.99
CA ARG A 20 6.83 -11.49 -6.94
C ARG A 20 5.34 -11.55 -6.62
N THR A 21 4.90 -10.75 -5.68
CA THR A 21 3.49 -10.71 -5.29
C THR A 21 2.62 -10.20 -6.43
N GLU A 22 3.07 -9.16 -7.12
CA GLU A 22 2.34 -8.61 -8.26
C GLU A 22 2.18 -9.66 -9.35
N LYS A 23 3.26 -10.36 -9.69
CA LYS A 23 3.23 -11.40 -10.72
C LYS A 23 2.35 -12.58 -10.34
N THR A 24 2.31 -12.93 -9.06
CA THR A 24 1.53 -14.08 -8.59
C THR A 24 0.06 -13.75 -8.41
N THR A 25 -0.23 -12.61 -7.79
CA THR A 25 -1.59 -12.26 -7.35
C THR A 25 -2.39 -11.55 -8.43
N ASN A 26 -1.74 -10.67 -9.19
CA ASN A 26 -2.44 -9.80 -10.13
C ASN A 26 -2.33 -10.23 -11.60
N SER A 27 -1.65 -11.33 -11.89
CA SER A 27 -1.48 -11.80 -13.27
C SER A 27 -2.79 -12.17 -13.95
N LYS A 28 -3.85 -12.45 -13.18
CA LYS A 28 -5.17 -12.76 -13.72
C LYS A 28 -5.92 -11.52 -14.21
N ASP A 29 -5.67 -10.39 -13.58
CA ASP A 29 -6.44 -9.17 -13.79
C ASP A 29 -5.72 -8.13 -14.62
N TYR A 30 -4.41 -8.30 -14.83
CA TYR A 30 -3.58 -7.33 -15.55
C TYR A 30 -2.77 -8.03 -16.64
N SER A 31 -2.53 -7.30 -17.73
CA SER A 31 -1.72 -7.82 -18.83
C SER A 31 -0.26 -7.99 -18.42
N GLU A 32 0.45 -8.83 -19.16
CA GLU A 32 1.89 -8.98 -18.97
C GLU A 32 2.62 -7.66 -19.17
N GLU A 33 2.18 -6.86 -20.14
CA GLU A 33 2.78 -5.54 -20.38
C GLU A 33 2.60 -4.61 -19.19
N TRP A 34 1.42 -4.62 -18.56
CA TRP A 34 1.16 -3.80 -17.39
C TRP A 34 2.07 -4.23 -16.23
N ILE A 35 2.19 -5.54 -16.01
CA ILE A 35 3.02 -6.09 -14.94
C ILE A 35 4.50 -5.78 -15.18
N ASN A 36 4.96 -5.89 -16.42
CA ASN A 36 6.35 -5.56 -16.76
C ASN A 36 6.64 -4.07 -16.53
N ALA A 37 5.70 -3.19 -16.88
CA ALA A 37 5.85 -1.77 -16.61
C ALA A 37 5.87 -1.48 -15.10
N PHE A 38 5.04 -2.18 -14.34
CA PHE A 38 5.03 -2.09 -12.88
C PHE A 38 6.40 -2.50 -12.32
N GLU A 39 6.95 -3.62 -12.78
CA GLU A 39 8.23 -4.12 -12.32
C GLU A 39 9.35 -3.08 -12.49
N LYS A 40 9.34 -2.36 -13.61
CA LYS A 40 10.35 -1.33 -13.88
C LYS A 40 10.29 -0.18 -12.89
N ARG A 41 9.15 0.02 -12.23
CA ARG A 41 8.94 1.10 -11.25
C ARG A 41 9.00 0.61 -9.81
N ALA A 42 9.32 -0.66 -9.59
CA ALA A 42 9.36 -1.27 -8.26
C ALA A 42 10.74 -1.81 -7.92
N GLN A 43 11.78 -1.11 -8.40
CA GLN A 43 13.17 -1.49 -8.15
C GLN A 43 13.63 -1.07 -6.76
N PRO A 44 14.74 -1.62 -6.24
CA PRO A 44 15.23 -1.23 -4.92
C PRO A 44 15.41 0.28 -4.75
N SER A 45 15.91 0.97 -5.77
CA SER A 45 16.07 2.43 -5.71
C SER A 45 14.74 3.16 -5.59
N ASP A 46 13.66 2.59 -6.16
CA ASP A 46 12.32 3.18 -6.04
C ASP A 46 11.80 3.07 -4.61
N MET A 47 12.14 1.99 -3.91
CA MET A 47 11.75 1.81 -2.51
C MET A 47 12.47 2.81 -1.61
N ILE A 48 13.76 3.01 -1.85
CA ILE A 48 14.57 3.98 -1.10
C ILE A 48 14.01 5.39 -1.31
N GLU A 49 13.69 5.74 -2.56
CA GLU A 49 13.13 7.04 -2.89
C GLU A 49 11.78 7.25 -2.19
N ARG A 50 10.89 6.24 -2.26
CA ARG A 50 9.59 6.31 -1.61
C ARG A 50 9.72 6.54 -0.10
N ALA A 51 10.70 5.91 0.52
CA ALA A 51 10.92 6.02 1.96
C ALA A 51 11.41 7.41 2.38
N THR A 52 11.89 8.24 1.45
CA THR A 52 12.36 9.59 1.79
C THR A 52 11.22 10.55 2.11
N TRP A 53 10.00 10.28 1.63
CA TRP A 53 8.87 11.19 1.85
C TRP A 53 7.62 10.49 2.39
N THR A 54 7.73 9.22 2.73
CA THR A 54 6.66 8.46 3.39
C THR A 54 7.19 7.83 4.65
N HIS A 55 6.28 7.33 5.48
CA HIS A 55 6.63 6.38 6.53
C HIS A 55 6.39 4.98 5.96
N PHE A 56 7.45 4.29 5.64
CA PHE A 56 7.43 2.99 5.00
C PHE A 56 7.67 1.92 6.07
N TYR A 57 6.79 0.91 6.11
CA TYR A 57 6.85 -0.17 7.10
C TYR A 57 7.07 -1.51 6.41
N VAL A 58 7.74 -2.41 7.11
CA VAL A 58 7.91 -3.79 6.66
C VAL A 58 7.44 -4.74 7.75
N VAL A 59 6.95 -5.90 7.33
CA VAL A 59 6.57 -6.99 8.23
C VAL A 59 7.63 -8.06 8.10
N GLU A 60 8.24 -8.41 9.22
CA GLU A 60 9.31 -9.38 9.28
C GLU A 60 8.90 -10.60 10.10
N ASP A 61 9.14 -11.78 9.55
CA ASP A 61 8.87 -13.05 10.22
C ASP A 61 10.09 -13.94 10.04
N ASN A 62 10.77 -14.29 11.16
CA ASN A 62 11.98 -15.11 11.13
C ASN A 62 13.01 -14.60 10.12
N ASP A 63 13.33 -13.30 10.20
CA ASP A 63 14.30 -12.62 9.34
C ASP A 63 13.91 -12.56 7.86
N THR A 64 12.67 -12.90 7.54
CA THR A 64 12.13 -12.79 6.18
C THR A 64 11.11 -11.67 6.12
N ILE A 65 11.21 -10.81 5.12
CA ILE A 65 10.21 -9.76 4.90
C ILE A 65 9.05 -10.36 4.13
N ILE A 66 7.87 -10.33 4.75
CA ILE A 66 6.67 -10.99 4.24
C ILE A 66 5.56 -10.01 3.89
N GLY A 67 5.75 -8.74 4.17
CA GLY A 67 4.77 -7.72 3.85
C GLY A 67 5.35 -6.34 3.98
N CYS A 68 4.65 -5.36 3.43
CA CYS A 68 5.04 -3.97 3.51
C CYS A 68 3.84 -3.04 3.29
N GLY A 69 4.02 -1.77 3.62
CA GLY A 69 3.05 -0.74 3.36
C GLY A 69 3.61 0.62 3.75
N ALA A 70 3.14 1.67 3.11
CA ALA A 70 3.62 3.02 3.36
C ALA A 70 2.46 4.00 3.42
N ILE A 71 2.68 5.12 4.10
CA ILE A 71 1.75 6.23 4.15
C ILE A 71 2.55 7.53 4.03
N GLY A 72 2.02 8.47 3.28
CA GLY A 72 2.64 9.77 3.12
C GLY A 72 1.65 10.81 2.66
N PRO A 73 2.09 12.06 2.46
CA PRO A 73 1.20 13.13 2.01
C PRO A 73 0.62 12.83 0.63
N TYR A 74 -0.65 13.13 0.46
CA TYR A 74 -1.28 13.09 -0.86
C TYR A 74 -0.87 14.36 -1.60
N TRP A 75 0.00 14.19 -2.61
CA TRP A 75 0.53 15.30 -3.42
C TRP A 75 1.04 16.47 -2.55
N GLY A 76 1.78 16.15 -1.48
CA GLY A 76 2.36 17.17 -0.61
C GLY A 76 1.37 17.85 0.33
N SER A 77 0.14 17.39 0.42
CA SER A 77 -0.89 17.98 1.29
C SER A 77 -0.56 17.77 2.76
N GLU A 78 -0.93 18.77 3.58
CA GLU A 78 -0.82 18.67 5.04
C GLU A 78 -2.05 18.05 5.67
N THR A 79 -3.17 17.98 4.93
CA THR A 79 -4.46 17.52 5.45
C THR A 79 -4.98 16.27 4.77
N GLU A 80 -4.29 15.78 3.75
CA GLU A 80 -4.67 14.55 3.05
C GLU A 80 -3.44 13.67 2.90
N SER A 81 -3.65 12.37 3.04
CA SER A 81 -2.58 11.39 2.93
C SER A 81 -2.97 10.28 1.97
N SER A 82 -2.00 9.50 1.56
CA SER A 82 -2.23 8.35 0.70
C SER A 82 -1.46 7.15 1.23
N LEU A 83 -2.05 5.98 1.05
CA LEU A 83 -1.39 4.71 1.32
C LEU A 83 -0.71 4.22 0.05
N PHE A 84 0.44 3.57 0.20
CA PHE A 84 1.24 3.11 -0.93
C PHE A 84 1.83 1.75 -0.63
N ASN A 85 2.11 0.99 -1.69
CA ASN A 85 2.93 -0.22 -1.64
C ASN A 85 2.51 -1.24 -0.58
N ILE A 86 1.20 -1.48 -0.45
CA ILE A 86 0.68 -2.47 0.50
C ILE A 86 0.70 -3.83 -0.18
N PHE A 87 1.57 -4.71 0.29
CA PHE A 87 1.74 -6.05 -0.26
C PHE A 87 1.96 -7.05 0.86
N VAL A 88 1.40 -8.25 0.67
CA VAL A 88 1.63 -9.40 1.55
C VAL A 88 2.09 -10.55 0.69
N SER A 89 3.17 -11.20 1.09
CA SER A 89 3.70 -12.37 0.40
C SER A 89 2.59 -13.39 0.14
N PRO A 90 2.52 -14.00 -1.07
CA PRO A 90 1.44 -14.92 -1.40
C PRO A 90 1.25 -16.04 -0.38
N GLU A 91 2.33 -16.57 0.18
CA GLU A 91 2.27 -17.66 1.16
C GLU A 91 1.69 -17.21 2.50
N TYR A 92 1.62 -15.92 2.74
CA TYR A 92 1.12 -15.36 4.01
C TYR A 92 -0.23 -14.66 3.86
N GLN A 93 -0.83 -14.71 2.69
CA GLN A 93 -2.15 -14.11 2.47
C GLN A 93 -3.23 -14.93 3.20
N GLY A 94 -4.32 -14.26 3.55
CA GLY A 94 -5.42 -14.91 4.27
C GLY A 94 -5.16 -15.14 5.75
N LYS A 95 -4.11 -14.57 6.31
CA LYS A 95 -3.73 -14.75 7.71
C LYS A 95 -3.85 -13.47 8.55
N GLY A 96 -4.49 -12.45 8.00
CA GLY A 96 -4.70 -11.19 8.72
C GLY A 96 -3.52 -10.22 8.70
N ILE A 97 -2.48 -10.50 7.93
CA ILE A 97 -1.30 -9.63 7.88
C ILE A 97 -1.60 -8.31 7.20
N GLY A 98 -2.38 -8.33 6.11
CA GLY A 98 -2.80 -7.12 5.44
C GLY A 98 -3.57 -6.18 6.36
N ARG A 99 -4.47 -6.73 7.18
CA ARG A 99 -5.19 -5.96 8.18
C ARG A 99 -4.24 -5.33 9.20
N LYS A 100 -3.25 -6.08 9.66
CA LYS A 100 -2.26 -5.55 10.61
C LYS A 100 -1.43 -4.42 10.02
N ILE A 101 -1.09 -4.53 8.74
CA ILE A 101 -0.40 -3.45 8.04
C ILE A 101 -1.27 -2.19 8.04
N ILE A 102 -2.53 -2.32 7.62
CA ILE A 102 -3.45 -1.18 7.60
C ILE A 102 -3.61 -0.59 9.00
N GLU A 103 -3.79 -1.42 10.02
CA GLU A 103 -3.91 -0.94 11.39
C GLU A 103 -2.67 -0.16 11.85
N THR A 104 -1.49 -0.61 11.44
CA THR A 104 -0.24 0.09 11.73
C THR A 104 -0.20 1.45 11.04
N LEU A 105 -0.56 1.48 9.75
CA LEU A 105 -0.60 2.74 9.00
C LEU A 105 -1.64 3.70 9.57
N GLU A 106 -2.74 3.18 10.09
CA GLU A 106 -3.80 4.01 10.66
C GLU A 106 -3.46 4.56 12.05
N GLN A 107 -2.34 4.14 12.62
CA GLN A 107 -1.78 4.73 13.83
C GLN A 107 -0.67 5.72 13.53
N ASP A 108 -0.23 5.82 12.30
CA ASP A 108 0.86 6.70 11.90
C ASP A 108 0.41 8.16 11.91
N GLU A 109 1.34 9.08 12.18
CA GLU A 109 1.01 10.51 12.24
C GLU A 109 0.43 11.05 10.93
N TYR A 110 0.85 10.52 9.78
CA TYR A 110 0.27 10.94 8.49
C TYR A 110 -1.21 10.57 8.38
N PHE A 111 -1.60 9.46 9.01
CA PHE A 111 -3.02 9.11 9.07
C PHE A 111 -3.76 10.00 10.06
N LEU A 112 -3.19 10.16 11.25
CA LEU A 112 -3.85 10.85 12.35
C LEU A 112 -4.04 12.35 12.10
N ARG A 113 -3.20 12.96 11.29
CA ARG A 113 -3.33 14.38 10.92
C ARG A 113 -4.26 14.59 9.72
N ALA A 114 -4.58 13.53 8.99
CA ALA A 114 -5.30 13.65 7.72
C ALA A 114 -6.81 13.68 7.94
N LYS A 115 -7.49 14.47 7.11
CA LYS A 115 -8.95 14.47 7.04
C LYS A 115 -9.43 13.46 6.00
N ARG A 116 -8.61 13.15 5.03
CA ARG A 116 -8.92 12.21 3.98
C ARG A 116 -7.68 11.38 3.65
N ILE A 117 -7.88 10.08 3.47
CA ILE A 117 -6.83 9.16 3.07
C ILE A 117 -7.25 8.49 1.78
N GLU A 118 -6.39 8.51 0.79
CA GLU A 118 -6.64 7.85 -0.48
C GLU A 118 -5.79 6.60 -0.61
N ILE A 119 -6.30 5.61 -1.34
CA ILE A 119 -5.52 4.42 -1.66
C ILE A 119 -5.78 4.04 -3.12
N PRO A 120 -4.72 3.90 -3.95
CA PRO A 120 -4.86 3.30 -5.26
C PRO A 120 -4.88 1.78 -5.09
N ALA A 121 -6.00 1.16 -5.43
CA ALA A 121 -6.22 -0.26 -5.19
C ALA A 121 -6.21 -1.04 -6.49
N SER A 122 -5.51 -2.19 -6.51
CA SER A 122 -5.61 -3.12 -7.62
C SER A 122 -7.01 -3.73 -7.64
N ILE A 123 -7.41 -4.26 -8.79
CA ILE A 123 -8.70 -4.94 -8.96
C ILE A 123 -8.87 -6.02 -7.89
N THR A 124 -7.80 -6.75 -7.60
CA THR A 124 -7.81 -7.85 -6.63
C THR A 124 -8.05 -7.39 -5.20
N ALA A 125 -7.62 -6.18 -4.86
CA ALA A 125 -7.60 -5.70 -3.48
C ALA A 125 -8.80 -4.83 -3.08
N VAL A 126 -9.63 -4.41 -4.02
CA VAL A 126 -10.73 -3.47 -3.76
C VAL A 126 -11.60 -3.91 -2.59
N ASN A 127 -12.07 -5.16 -2.62
CA ASN A 127 -12.99 -5.63 -1.59
C ASN A 127 -12.35 -5.68 -0.21
N PHE A 128 -11.06 -6.00 -0.16
CA PHE A 128 -10.31 -6.01 1.09
C PHE A 128 -10.33 -4.61 1.74
N TYR A 129 -10.00 -3.58 0.96
CA TYR A 129 -9.97 -2.22 1.49
C TYR A 129 -11.36 -1.71 1.83
N ARG A 130 -12.37 -2.09 1.05
CA ARG A 130 -13.75 -1.68 1.35
C ARG A 130 -14.22 -2.23 2.70
N LYS A 131 -13.82 -3.44 3.04
CA LYS A 131 -14.11 -4.02 4.35
C LYS A 131 -13.46 -3.27 5.50
N LEU A 132 -12.39 -2.53 5.21
CA LEU A 132 -11.68 -1.74 6.21
C LEU A 132 -12.15 -0.28 6.25
N GLY A 133 -13.21 0.05 5.53
CA GLY A 133 -13.81 1.36 5.60
C GLY A 133 -13.44 2.32 4.49
N TYR A 134 -12.68 1.87 3.50
CA TYR A 134 -12.38 2.67 2.31
C TYR A 134 -13.47 2.43 1.28
N ASP A 135 -13.84 3.46 0.54
CA ASP A 135 -14.85 3.33 -0.49
C ASP A 135 -14.46 4.14 -1.73
N PHE A 136 -15.18 3.96 -2.80
CA PHE A 136 -14.86 4.56 -4.09
C PHE A 136 -14.79 6.08 -4.01
N LYS A 137 -13.70 6.63 -4.50
CA LYS A 137 -13.51 8.08 -4.58
C LYS A 137 -14.57 8.68 -5.50
N ASN A 138 -15.31 9.65 -4.97
CA ASN A 138 -16.41 10.32 -5.69
C ASN A 138 -17.44 9.34 -6.24
N GLY A 139 -17.57 8.16 -5.62
CA GLY A 139 -18.51 7.14 -6.07
C GLY A 139 -18.14 6.45 -7.37
N VAL A 140 -16.93 6.65 -7.88
CA VAL A 140 -16.50 6.07 -9.15
C VAL A 140 -16.03 4.63 -8.93
N ASP A 141 -16.83 3.67 -9.37
CA ASP A 141 -16.60 2.24 -9.14
C ASP A 141 -15.97 1.55 -10.35
N ARG A 142 -15.08 2.23 -11.04
CA ARG A 142 -14.32 1.68 -12.18
C ARG A 142 -12.88 2.11 -12.09
N PRO A 143 -11.97 1.32 -12.74
CA PRO A 143 -10.57 1.67 -12.72
C PRO A 143 -10.29 2.95 -13.53
N ASP A 144 -9.22 3.63 -13.14
CA ASP A 144 -8.74 4.81 -13.82
C ASP A 144 -7.84 4.43 -15.01
N GLU A 145 -7.15 5.42 -15.59
CA GLU A 145 -6.26 5.22 -16.72
C GLU A 145 -5.10 4.28 -16.42
N GLU A 146 -4.71 4.19 -15.15
CA GLU A 146 -3.66 3.29 -14.70
C GLU A 146 -4.20 1.91 -14.32
N GLN A 147 -5.48 1.66 -14.58
CA GLN A 147 -6.18 0.43 -14.26
C GLN A 147 -6.25 0.15 -12.76
N MET A 148 -6.30 1.21 -11.97
CA MET A 148 -6.41 1.14 -10.52
C MET A 148 -7.72 1.77 -10.08
N TYR A 149 -8.35 1.18 -9.07
CA TYR A 149 -9.48 1.80 -8.41
C TYR A 149 -8.97 2.82 -7.42
N ARG A 150 -9.61 3.99 -7.36
CA ARG A 150 -9.27 4.99 -6.34
C ARG A 150 -10.27 4.86 -5.21
N LEU A 151 -9.76 4.55 -4.03
CA LEU A 151 -10.58 4.46 -2.83
C LEU A 151 -10.17 5.54 -1.85
N GLU A 152 -11.07 5.90 -0.95
CA GLU A 152 -10.80 6.93 0.04
C GLU A 152 -11.52 6.64 1.34
N LYS A 153 -10.97 7.19 2.42
CA LYS A 153 -11.59 7.17 3.74
C LYS A 153 -11.52 8.58 4.30
N PHE A 154 -12.65 9.08 4.76
CA PHE A 154 -12.69 10.39 5.43
C PHE A 154 -12.58 10.20 6.92
N ARG A 155 -11.80 11.05 7.57
CA ARG A 155 -11.72 11.11 9.02
C ARG A 155 -12.35 12.40 9.48
N TYR A 156 -13.38 12.25 10.28
CA TYR A 156 -14.00 13.40 10.91
C TYR A 156 -13.39 13.53 12.29
N THR A 157 -12.61 14.57 12.50
CA THR A 157 -12.10 14.84 13.83
C THR A 157 -13.26 15.36 14.66
N ASP A 158 -13.32 14.94 15.92
CA ASP A 158 -14.38 15.36 16.84
C ASP A 158 -14.29 16.82 17.19
N ASN A 159 -13.44 17.52 16.58
CA ASN A 159 -13.24 18.89 16.90
C ASN A 159 -14.11 19.76 16.03
N PRO A 160 -15.10 20.38 16.59
CA PRO A 160 -15.92 21.30 15.86
C PRO A 160 -15.09 22.47 15.38
#